data_9f5ba40c22b515758f6629124bb5ee7b
#
_entry.id   9f5ba40c22b515758f6629124bb5ee7b
#
_cell.length_a   1.000
_cell.length_b   1.000
_cell.length_c   1.000
_cell.angle_alpha   90.00
_cell.angle_beta   90.00
_cell.angle_gamma   90.00
#
_symmetry.space_group_name_H-M   'P 1'
#
loop_
_entity.id
_entity.type
_entity.pdbx_description
1 polymer ?
#
loop_
_entity_poly.entity_id
_entity_poly.type
_entity_poly.pdbx_seq_one_letter_code
_entity_poly.pdbx_strand_id
1 'polypeptide(L)'
;TSEFSLGEAVFYQNGTWAWTDLQKAGMKADSLGMLPIYIGVKGEEKQGLATGSENYWCINSKASDADKKATKDFLKWVVTSKTGIKSLSSDMGFTTPFKSFSDVKSDNPLVQAAVEDQNSGKTAVSWNFTMMPSEEWKNKLGSALLEYAQGTGDWNAVKKAFVDGWKTEYDAVH
;
A
#
# COMPACT_ATOMS: atom_id res chain seq x y z
N THR A 1 -10.57 -7.38 7.97
CA THR A 1 -11.24 -8.13 6.86
C THR A 1 -12.60 -8.68 7.33
N SER A 2 -12.65 -9.40 8.46
CA SER A 2 -13.86 -10.12 8.90
C SER A 2 -15.08 -9.22 9.08
N GLU A 3 -14.98 -8.15 9.87
CA GLU A 3 -16.07 -7.20 10.11
C GLU A 3 -16.63 -6.62 8.80
N PHE A 4 -15.71 -6.21 7.90
CA PHE A 4 -16.10 -5.69 6.59
C PHE A 4 -16.82 -6.76 5.74
N SER A 5 -16.30 -7.99 5.71
CA SER A 5 -16.91 -9.09 4.95
C SER A 5 -18.27 -9.54 5.51
N LEU A 6 -18.50 -9.36 6.82
CA LEU A 6 -19.79 -9.64 7.49
C LEU A 6 -20.80 -8.48 7.36
N GLY A 7 -20.40 -7.36 6.76
CA GLY A 7 -21.24 -6.16 6.64
C GLY A 7 -21.36 -5.33 7.92
N GLU A 8 -20.48 -5.58 8.89
CA GLU A 8 -20.41 -4.82 10.15
C GLU A 8 -19.67 -3.50 9.98
N ALA A 9 -18.89 -3.35 8.91
CA ALA A 9 -18.21 -2.11 8.52
C ALA A 9 -18.50 -1.78 7.06
N VAL A 10 -18.76 -0.49 6.78
CA VAL A 10 -19.00 0.01 5.42
C VAL A 10 -17.69 0.38 4.72
N PHE A 11 -16.70 0.82 5.49
CA PHE A 11 -15.39 1.23 4.99
C PHE A 11 -14.30 0.35 5.57
N TYR A 12 -13.35 -0.01 4.71
CA TYR A 12 -12.18 -0.80 5.06
C TYR A 12 -10.93 -0.14 4.48
N GLN A 13 -10.11 0.44 5.34
CA GLN A 13 -8.85 1.04 4.89
C GLN A 13 -7.84 -0.07 4.62
N ASN A 14 -7.51 -0.27 3.35
CA ASN A 14 -6.55 -1.27 2.89
C ASN A 14 -6.12 -0.93 1.45
N GLY A 15 -5.41 -1.84 0.77
CA GLY A 15 -5.00 -1.71 -0.61
C GLY A 15 -5.55 -2.81 -1.51
N THR A 16 -5.16 -2.76 -2.78
CA THR A 16 -5.65 -3.70 -3.80
C THR A 16 -5.36 -5.17 -3.50
N TRP A 17 -4.35 -5.46 -2.70
CA TRP A 17 -3.99 -6.81 -2.23
C TRP A 17 -5.05 -7.44 -1.32
N ALA A 18 -5.93 -6.64 -0.70
CA ALA A 18 -6.99 -7.14 0.17
C ALA A 18 -7.99 -8.04 -0.56
N TRP A 19 -8.09 -7.94 -1.90
CA TRP A 19 -9.03 -8.74 -2.69
C TRP A 19 -8.92 -10.24 -2.43
N THR A 20 -7.72 -10.77 -2.34
CA THR A 20 -7.50 -12.21 -2.10
C THR A 20 -8.19 -12.71 -0.83
N ASP A 21 -8.13 -11.92 0.25
CA ASP A 21 -8.75 -12.29 1.51
C ASP A 21 -10.25 -12.01 1.54
N LEU A 22 -10.68 -10.92 0.89
CA LEU A 22 -12.10 -10.60 0.73
C LEU A 22 -12.83 -11.64 -0.12
N GLN A 23 -12.20 -12.11 -1.19
CA GLN A 23 -12.73 -13.18 -2.04
C GLN A 23 -12.84 -14.50 -1.26
N LYS A 24 -11.83 -14.89 -0.49
CA LYS A 24 -11.89 -16.06 0.39
C LYS A 24 -12.99 -15.96 1.44
N ALA A 25 -13.29 -14.75 1.90
CA ALA A 25 -14.39 -14.47 2.82
C ALA A 25 -15.77 -14.44 2.14
N GLY A 26 -15.84 -14.71 0.83
CA GLY A 26 -17.09 -14.85 0.07
C GLY A 26 -17.61 -13.53 -0.51
N MET A 27 -16.86 -12.45 -0.47
CA MET A 27 -17.28 -11.19 -1.08
C MET A 27 -17.25 -11.26 -2.61
N LYS A 28 -18.21 -10.58 -3.23
CA LYS A 28 -18.32 -10.53 -4.70
C LYS A 28 -17.62 -9.26 -5.23
N ALA A 29 -17.06 -9.37 -6.43
CA ALA A 29 -16.36 -8.29 -7.09
C ALA A 29 -17.22 -7.03 -7.30
N ASP A 30 -18.49 -7.22 -7.64
CA ASP A 30 -19.46 -6.16 -7.90
C ASP A 30 -19.98 -5.45 -6.63
N SER A 31 -19.67 -5.99 -5.45
CA SER A 31 -20.01 -5.36 -4.15
C SER A 31 -18.91 -4.45 -3.60
N LEU A 32 -17.79 -4.31 -4.31
CA LEU A 32 -16.61 -3.60 -3.85
C LEU A 32 -16.29 -2.40 -4.73
N GLY A 33 -15.75 -1.36 -4.11
CA GLY A 33 -15.18 -0.20 -4.80
C GLY A 33 -13.99 0.35 -4.03
N MET A 34 -13.29 1.31 -4.61
CA MET A 34 -12.21 2.03 -3.95
C MET A 34 -12.51 3.52 -3.94
N LEU A 35 -12.18 4.16 -2.84
CA LEU A 35 -12.32 5.59 -2.65
C LEU A 35 -11.00 6.17 -2.13
N PRO A 36 -10.61 7.38 -2.58
CA PRO A 36 -9.53 8.12 -1.93
C PRO A 36 -9.85 8.38 -0.46
N ILE A 37 -8.82 8.47 0.37
CA ILE A 37 -8.98 8.87 1.77
C ILE A 37 -9.01 10.38 1.82
N TYR A 38 -10.16 10.95 2.17
CA TYR A 38 -10.34 12.37 2.40
C TYR A 38 -10.26 12.69 3.90
N ILE A 39 -9.59 13.78 4.25
CA ILE A 39 -9.37 14.23 5.62
C ILE A 39 -10.04 15.58 5.93
N GLY A 40 -10.83 16.11 5.01
CA GLY A 40 -11.58 17.36 5.19
C GLY A 40 -10.81 18.63 4.85
N VAL A 41 -9.75 18.54 4.02
CA VAL A 41 -8.99 19.72 3.60
C VAL A 41 -9.47 20.25 2.24
N LYS A 42 -9.37 21.56 2.06
CA LYS A 42 -9.78 22.20 0.80
C LYS A 42 -8.94 21.71 -0.38
N GLY A 43 -9.58 21.28 -1.43
CA GLY A 43 -8.95 20.82 -2.69
C GLY A 43 -8.75 19.31 -2.76
N GLU A 44 -9.06 18.58 -1.71
CA GLU A 44 -8.95 17.12 -1.70
C GLU A 44 -9.92 16.41 -2.65
N GLU A 45 -10.98 17.10 -3.11
CA GLU A 45 -11.89 16.58 -4.11
C GLU A 45 -11.22 16.25 -5.45
N LYS A 46 -10.02 16.80 -5.68
CA LYS A 46 -9.16 16.50 -6.85
C LYS A 46 -8.17 15.39 -6.59
N GLN A 47 -8.10 14.90 -5.36
CA GLN A 47 -7.21 13.82 -4.97
C GLN A 47 -7.73 12.48 -5.44
N GLY A 48 -6.86 11.70 -6.07
CA GLY A 48 -7.07 10.29 -6.37
C GLY A 48 -6.57 9.37 -5.26
N LEU A 49 -6.53 8.08 -5.58
CA LEU A 49 -6.04 7.06 -4.67
C LEU A 49 -4.56 7.27 -4.34
N ALA A 50 -4.18 6.85 -3.13
CA ALA A 50 -2.78 6.76 -2.75
C ALA A 50 -2.10 5.62 -3.51
N THR A 51 -0.98 5.92 -4.16
CA THR A 51 -0.25 4.96 -4.99
C THR A 51 1.26 5.16 -4.88
N GLY A 52 2.01 4.13 -5.19
CA GLY A 52 3.47 4.17 -5.19
C GLY A 52 4.08 2.78 -5.04
N SER A 53 5.40 2.70 -5.09
CA SER A 53 6.14 1.47 -4.85
C SER A 53 6.55 1.40 -3.39
N GLU A 54 6.18 0.32 -2.71
CA GLU A 54 6.48 0.09 -1.30
C GLU A 54 7.52 -1.02 -1.10
N ASN A 55 7.52 -1.99 -2.01
CA ASN A 55 8.32 -3.18 -1.91
C ASN A 55 9.43 -3.17 -2.97
N TYR A 56 10.64 -3.42 -2.53
CA TYR A 56 11.82 -3.40 -3.38
C TYR A 56 12.61 -4.71 -3.22
N TRP A 57 13.10 -5.23 -4.32
CA TRP A 57 14.10 -6.30 -4.27
C TRP A 57 15.48 -5.69 -4.13
N CYS A 58 16.20 -6.12 -3.10
CA CYS A 58 17.56 -5.69 -2.84
C CYS A 58 18.54 -6.80 -3.18
N ILE A 59 19.62 -6.45 -3.87
CA ILE A 59 20.72 -7.37 -4.16
C ILE A 59 21.84 -7.06 -3.17
N ASN A 60 22.30 -8.09 -2.42
CA ASN A 60 23.40 -7.92 -1.48
C ASN A 60 24.67 -7.43 -2.21
N SER A 61 25.09 -6.22 -1.87
CA SER A 61 26.28 -5.59 -2.48
C SER A 61 27.58 -6.36 -2.19
N LYS A 62 27.61 -7.12 -1.11
CA LYS A 62 28.78 -7.93 -0.67
C LYS A 62 28.79 -9.36 -1.23
N ALA A 63 27.73 -9.77 -1.97
CA ALA A 63 27.72 -11.08 -2.62
C ALA A 63 28.77 -11.15 -3.74
N SER A 64 29.15 -12.35 -4.15
CA SER A 64 30.05 -12.55 -5.30
C SER A 64 29.46 -11.99 -6.59
N ASP A 65 30.29 -11.64 -7.55
CA ASP A 65 29.80 -11.13 -8.84
C ASP A 65 28.97 -12.17 -9.61
N ALA A 66 29.28 -13.45 -9.43
CA ALA A 66 28.51 -14.56 -9.99
C ALA A 66 27.09 -14.60 -9.36
N ASP A 67 26.98 -14.49 -8.04
CA ASP A 67 25.69 -14.48 -7.34
C ASP A 67 24.86 -13.25 -7.69
N LYS A 68 25.52 -12.07 -7.75
CA LYS A 68 24.85 -10.83 -8.17
C LYS A 68 24.29 -10.95 -9.59
N LYS A 69 25.08 -11.54 -10.50
CA LYS A 69 24.65 -11.78 -11.89
C LYS A 69 23.47 -12.75 -11.92
N ALA A 70 23.57 -13.88 -11.25
CA ALA A 70 22.50 -14.88 -11.18
C ALA A 70 21.22 -14.29 -10.63
N THR A 71 21.30 -13.49 -9.55
CA THR A 71 20.15 -12.78 -8.97
C THR A 71 19.50 -11.83 -9.95
N LYS A 72 20.31 -11.02 -10.66
CA LYS A 72 19.80 -10.09 -11.70
C LYS A 72 19.13 -10.83 -12.84
N ASP A 73 19.71 -11.93 -13.30
CA ASP A 73 19.15 -12.75 -14.38
C ASP A 73 17.82 -13.37 -13.95
N PHE A 74 17.73 -13.87 -12.70
CA PHE A 74 16.48 -14.38 -12.14
C PHE A 74 15.40 -13.29 -12.03
N LEU A 75 15.72 -12.14 -11.45
CA LEU A 75 14.78 -11.03 -11.33
C LEU A 75 14.28 -10.56 -12.69
N LYS A 76 15.20 -10.45 -13.69
CA LYS A 76 14.81 -10.13 -15.05
C LYS A 76 13.86 -11.19 -15.62
N TRP A 77 14.17 -12.47 -15.44
CA TRP A 77 13.31 -13.56 -15.89
C TRP A 77 11.92 -13.49 -15.24
N VAL A 78 11.84 -13.26 -13.93
CA VAL A 78 10.58 -13.13 -13.19
C VAL A 78 9.69 -12.04 -13.80
N VAL A 79 10.25 -10.88 -14.16
CA VAL A 79 9.44 -9.76 -14.67
C VAL A 79 9.26 -9.75 -16.19
N THR A 80 9.90 -10.64 -16.94
CA THR A 80 9.82 -10.64 -18.41
C THR A 80 9.33 -11.94 -19.04
N SER A 81 9.41 -13.07 -18.31
CA SER A 81 8.94 -14.35 -18.82
C SER A 81 7.42 -14.50 -18.63
N LYS A 82 6.78 -15.24 -19.52
CA LYS A 82 5.35 -15.58 -19.40
C LYS A 82 5.01 -16.24 -18.07
N THR A 83 5.87 -17.15 -17.60
CA THR A 83 5.70 -17.84 -16.31
C THR A 83 5.80 -16.87 -15.13
N GLY A 84 6.85 -16.05 -15.08
CA GLY A 84 7.03 -15.08 -14.00
C GLY A 84 5.93 -14.02 -13.97
N ILE A 85 5.53 -13.49 -15.14
CA ILE A 85 4.42 -12.54 -15.25
C ILE A 85 3.12 -13.17 -14.71
N LYS A 86 2.80 -14.40 -15.15
CA LYS A 86 1.61 -15.11 -14.66
C LYS A 86 1.65 -15.33 -13.15
N SER A 87 2.79 -15.80 -12.63
CA SER A 87 2.94 -16.06 -11.20
C SER A 87 2.77 -14.81 -10.36
N LEU A 88 3.41 -13.70 -10.74
CA LEU A 88 3.27 -12.44 -10.01
C LEU A 88 1.85 -11.87 -10.09
N SER A 89 1.26 -11.83 -11.28
CA SER A 89 -0.04 -11.17 -11.47
C SER A 89 -1.23 -12.02 -11.05
N SER A 90 -1.31 -13.27 -11.55
CA SER A 90 -2.50 -14.11 -11.38
C SER A 90 -2.41 -14.97 -10.11
N ASP A 91 -1.26 -15.61 -9.88
CA ASP A 91 -1.15 -16.57 -8.78
C ASP A 91 -0.92 -15.88 -7.44
N MET A 92 -0.18 -14.75 -7.43
CA MET A 92 0.15 -13.97 -6.24
C MET A 92 -0.63 -12.67 -6.09
N GLY A 93 -1.31 -12.20 -7.14
CA GLY A 93 -2.14 -11.00 -7.10
C GLY A 93 -1.36 -9.69 -7.00
N PHE A 94 -0.08 -9.67 -7.39
CA PHE A 94 0.72 -8.45 -7.40
C PHE A 94 0.33 -7.51 -8.54
N THR A 95 0.24 -6.22 -8.22
CA THR A 95 0.26 -5.13 -9.19
C THR A 95 1.70 -4.63 -9.30
N THR A 96 2.28 -4.66 -10.49
CA THR A 96 3.68 -4.32 -10.69
C THR A 96 3.85 -3.14 -11.64
N PRO A 97 4.88 -2.29 -11.44
CA PRO A 97 5.11 -1.11 -12.28
C PRO A 97 5.89 -1.41 -13.56
N PHE A 98 6.14 -2.68 -13.88
CA PHE A 98 6.95 -3.07 -15.03
C PHE A 98 6.14 -3.03 -16.33
N LYS A 99 6.74 -2.45 -17.40
CA LYS A 99 6.10 -2.37 -18.73
C LYS A 99 5.69 -3.73 -19.29
N SER A 100 6.37 -4.81 -18.91
CA SER A 100 6.04 -6.18 -19.32
C SER A 100 4.68 -6.67 -18.78
N PHE A 101 4.07 -5.93 -17.86
CA PHE A 101 2.75 -6.21 -17.30
C PHE A 101 1.64 -5.31 -17.87
N SER A 102 1.95 -4.42 -18.83
CA SER A 102 0.97 -3.47 -19.39
C SER A 102 -0.27 -4.14 -19.99
N ASP A 103 -0.09 -5.34 -20.55
CA ASP A 103 -1.17 -6.07 -21.21
C ASP A 103 -1.84 -7.10 -20.30
N VAL A 104 -1.41 -7.19 -19.05
CA VAL A 104 -1.97 -8.11 -18.06
C VAL A 104 -3.27 -7.53 -17.53
N LYS A 105 -4.40 -8.13 -17.92
CA LYS A 105 -5.68 -7.81 -17.31
C LYS A 105 -5.75 -8.47 -15.94
N SER A 106 -5.98 -7.66 -14.93
CA SER A 106 -6.19 -8.15 -13.57
C SER A 106 -7.67 -8.51 -13.37
N ASP A 107 -7.93 -9.70 -12.85
CA ASP A 107 -9.26 -10.10 -12.38
C ASP A 107 -9.60 -9.54 -11.00
N ASN A 108 -8.66 -8.81 -10.39
CA ASN A 108 -8.84 -8.14 -9.12
C ASN A 108 -9.69 -6.86 -9.31
N PRO A 109 -10.93 -6.79 -8.78
CA PRO A 109 -11.81 -5.64 -8.97
C PRO A 109 -11.26 -4.36 -8.34
N LEU A 110 -10.45 -4.48 -7.28
CA LEU A 110 -9.82 -3.31 -6.64
C LEU A 110 -8.70 -2.73 -7.51
N VAL A 111 -7.97 -3.58 -8.25
CA VAL A 111 -6.99 -3.11 -9.24
C VAL A 111 -7.70 -2.41 -10.40
N GLN A 112 -8.82 -2.96 -10.87
CA GLN A 112 -9.62 -2.31 -11.93
C GLN A 112 -10.11 -0.94 -11.48
N ALA A 113 -10.68 -0.83 -10.28
CA ALA A 113 -11.13 0.43 -9.70
C ALA A 113 -9.98 1.44 -9.52
N ALA A 114 -8.78 0.97 -9.13
CA ALA A 114 -7.60 1.83 -9.02
C ALA A 114 -7.13 2.36 -10.38
N VAL A 115 -7.18 1.56 -11.42
CA VAL A 115 -6.86 1.99 -12.81
C VAL A 115 -7.89 3.01 -13.31
N GLU A 116 -9.17 2.81 -13.02
CA GLU A 116 -10.23 3.77 -13.36
C GLU A 116 -10.03 5.12 -12.65
N ASP A 117 -9.69 5.12 -11.36
CA ASP A 117 -9.38 6.34 -10.61
C ASP A 117 -8.17 7.07 -11.21
N GLN A 118 -7.09 6.36 -11.56
CA GLN A 118 -5.92 6.94 -12.22
C GLN A 118 -6.27 7.61 -13.56
N ASN A 119 -7.22 7.05 -14.30
CA ASN A 119 -7.67 7.58 -15.59
C ASN A 119 -8.76 8.66 -15.45
N SER A 120 -9.26 8.93 -14.26
CA SER A 120 -10.34 9.89 -13.99
C SER A 120 -9.90 11.36 -14.06
N GLY A 121 -8.61 11.62 -14.22
CA GLY A 121 -8.04 12.97 -14.21
C GLY A 121 -7.75 13.52 -12.81
N LYS A 122 -7.96 12.73 -11.77
CA LYS A 122 -7.56 13.06 -10.41
C LYS A 122 -6.03 12.95 -10.23
N THR A 123 -5.51 13.67 -9.25
CA THR A 123 -4.09 13.62 -8.90
C THR A 123 -3.84 12.52 -7.88
N ALA A 124 -3.07 11.51 -8.25
CA ALA A 124 -2.68 10.45 -7.32
C ALA A 124 -1.82 11.01 -6.17
N VAL A 125 -2.00 10.46 -4.98
CA VAL A 125 -1.19 10.78 -3.81
C VAL A 125 -0.07 9.74 -3.69
N SER A 126 1.17 10.21 -3.65
CA SER A 126 2.32 9.32 -3.51
C SER A 126 2.47 8.83 -2.07
N TRP A 127 2.85 7.57 -1.91
CA TRP A 127 3.32 7.03 -0.64
C TRP A 127 4.61 7.74 -0.19
N ASN A 128 4.62 8.21 1.05
CA ASN A 128 5.76 8.93 1.64
C ASN A 128 6.45 8.13 2.74
N PHE A 129 6.50 6.81 2.64
CA PHE A 129 7.11 5.95 3.66
C PHE A 129 8.58 6.27 3.91
N THR A 130 9.31 6.68 2.88
CA THR A 130 10.72 7.10 3.01
C THR A 130 10.92 8.38 3.81
N MET A 131 9.86 9.14 4.04
CA MET A 131 9.88 10.35 4.86
C MET A 131 9.60 10.07 6.33
N MET A 132 9.10 8.89 6.67
CA MET A 132 8.83 8.51 8.06
C MET A 132 10.16 8.23 8.78
N PRO A 133 10.35 8.76 10.01
CA PRO A 133 11.63 8.63 10.69
C PRO A 133 11.90 7.20 11.16
N SER A 134 10.87 6.46 11.57
CA SER A 134 11.02 5.06 12.00
C SER A 134 9.68 4.31 12.07
N GLU A 135 9.74 2.98 12.11
CA GLU A 135 8.59 2.15 12.42
C GLU A 135 8.08 2.34 13.85
N GLU A 136 8.98 2.65 14.78
CA GLU A 136 8.63 2.91 16.17
C GLU A 136 7.76 4.16 16.29
N TRP A 137 8.14 5.24 15.60
CA TRP A 137 7.31 6.45 15.53
C TRP A 137 5.92 6.16 14.97
N LYS A 138 5.84 5.42 13.86
CA LYS A 138 4.57 5.04 13.24
C LYS A 138 3.66 4.28 14.21
N ASN A 139 4.22 3.32 14.94
CA ASN A 139 3.46 2.51 15.89
C ASN A 139 2.99 3.33 17.10
N LYS A 140 3.84 4.22 17.65
CA LYS A 140 3.46 5.13 18.75
C LYS A 140 2.34 6.09 18.33
N LEU A 141 2.42 6.65 17.12
CA LEU A 141 1.36 7.49 16.58
C LEU A 141 0.05 6.70 16.40
N GLY A 142 0.14 5.49 15.83
CA GLY A 142 -1.01 4.61 15.66
C GLY A 142 -1.70 4.27 16.97
N SER A 143 -0.92 3.99 18.03
CA SER A 143 -1.45 3.74 19.38
C SER A 143 -2.17 4.96 19.95
N ALA A 144 -1.56 6.15 19.84
CA ALA A 144 -2.18 7.38 20.33
C ALA A 144 -3.48 7.73 19.58
N LEU A 145 -3.53 7.47 18.27
CA LEU A 145 -4.76 7.62 17.47
C LEU A 145 -5.85 6.64 17.89
N LEU A 146 -5.47 5.39 18.16
CA LEU A 146 -6.41 4.36 18.64
C LEU A 146 -7.00 4.72 20.00
N GLU A 147 -6.16 5.11 20.96
CA GLU A 147 -6.59 5.57 22.29
C GLU A 147 -7.53 6.77 22.19
N TYR A 148 -7.22 7.73 21.32
CA TYR A 148 -8.10 8.87 21.07
C TYR A 148 -9.46 8.43 20.50
N ALA A 149 -9.46 7.54 19.52
CA ALA A 149 -10.69 7.03 18.91
C ALA A 149 -11.56 6.21 19.89
N GLN A 150 -10.92 5.53 20.84
CA GLN A 150 -11.60 4.77 21.91
C GLN A 150 -12.06 5.65 23.08
N GLY A 151 -11.72 6.94 23.10
CA GLY A 151 -12.04 7.85 24.21
C GLY A 151 -11.20 7.63 25.46
N THR A 152 -10.09 6.89 25.37
CA THR A 152 -9.15 6.63 26.48
C THR A 152 -7.92 7.55 26.45
N GLY A 153 -7.68 8.25 25.33
CA GLY A 153 -6.63 9.22 25.14
C GLY A 153 -7.17 10.58 24.67
N ASP A 154 -6.30 11.58 24.60
CA ASP A 154 -6.65 12.91 24.16
C ASP A 154 -5.90 13.34 22.87
N TRP A 155 -6.38 14.39 22.22
CA TRP A 155 -5.78 14.91 21.00
C TRP A 155 -4.36 15.50 21.21
N ASN A 156 -4.04 15.95 22.42
CA ASN A 156 -2.70 16.44 22.70
C ASN A 156 -1.66 15.30 22.72
N ALA A 157 -2.05 14.12 23.22
CA ALA A 157 -1.23 12.92 23.13
C ALA A 157 -0.94 12.54 21.66
N VAL A 158 -1.95 12.61 20.78
CA VAL A 158 -1.76 12.39 19.34
C VAL A 158 -0.81 13.40 18.73
N LYS A 159 -1.00 14.69 18.99
CA LYS A 159 -0.10 15.75 18.50
C LYS A 159 1.33 15.53 18.98
N LYS A 160 1.50 15.19 20.25
CA LYS A 160 2.82 14.93 20.83
C LYS A 160 3.50 13.72 20.19
N ALA A 161 2.78 12.62 20.03
CA ALA A 161 3.29 11.44 19.35
C ALA A 161 3.71 11.75 17.91
N PHE A 162 2.96 12.59 17.21
CA PHE A 162 3.27 13.00 15.84
C PHE A 162 4.50 13.93 15.80
N VAL A 163 4.45 15.07 16.47
CA VAL A 163 5.43 16.15 16.32
C VAL A 163 6.71 15.85 17.10
N ASP A 164 6.58 15.62 18.41
CA ASP A 164 7.76 15.42 19.29
C ASP A 164 8.39 14.05 19.01
N GLY A 165 7.55 13.05 18.75
CA GLY A 165 8.01 11.72 18.37
C GLY A 165 8.79 11.73 17.06
N TRP A 166 8.29 12.41 16.03
CA TRP A 166 9.02 12.59 14.76
C TRP A 166 10.38 13.21 14.98
N LYS A 167 10.42 14.36 15.69
CA LYS A 167 11.66 15.06 15.96
C LYS A 167 12.66 14.18 16.70
N THR A 168 12.22 13.47 17.74
CA THR A 168 13.09 12.59 18.53
C THR A 168 13.74 11.50 17.69
N GLU A 169 12.95 10.81 16.85
CA GLU A 169 13.45 9.74 15.99
C GLU A 169 14.33 10.27 14.84
N TYR A 170 13.98 11.43 14.29
CA TYR A 170 14.75 12.09 13.25
C TYR A 170 16.14 12.52 13.76
N ASP A 171 16.19 13.19 14.93
CA ASP A 171 17.44 13.65 15.55
C ASP A 171 18.35 12.48 15.98
N ALA A 172 17.79 11.30 16.21
CA ALA A 172 18.56 10.11 16.60
C ALA A 172 19.36 9.49 15.43
N VAL A 173 19.00 9.79 14.18
CA VAL A 173 19.63 9.19 12.97
C VAL A 173 20.33 10.22 12.09
N HIS A 174 20.24 11.51 12.41
CA HIS A 174 20.89 12.64 11.72
C HIS A 174 21.70 13.47 12.68
#